data_f7a319f57d8e5c6ea75a81def2ce2ce2
#
_entry.id   f7a319f57d8e5c6ea75a81def2ce2ce2
#
_cell.length_a   1.000
_cell.length_b   1.000
_cell.length_c   1.000
_cell.angle_alpha   90.00
_cell.angle_beta   90.00
_cell.angle_gamma   90.00
#
_symmetry.space_group_name_H-M   'P 1'
#
loop_
_entity.id
_entity.type
_entity.pdbx_description
1 polymer ?
#
loop_
_entity_poly.entity_id
_entity_poly.type
_entity_poly.pdbx_seq_one_letter_code
_entity_poly.pdbx_strand_id
1 'polypeptide(L)'
;YGIDKLNEAQKIVSAYLKPTPICNCEIINMNNSKGEVDTIILYHVEPSMNRVIRNVKDEVFCRQGDSSIKLTYDQIKSLEYDRNETNFENQIVWDSSMDDIDTEVVGIFKKKIDTDADDISVLKARGYIREIKGELKFTNAGMLLFGKNPSIYFPCSRLRVIKFEGNDFQIGTSMNVIKEKTFDKNLYRILNEAKDFINSQLREFSYLNSNGVFEKHPEYPEFAWYEGIVNAVTHRDYSNSGEQIIVKIYNNRMEISSPGKLGGFVTLNTMKVKRYSRNPQIARALVEFGIVRELNEGVKRIYKEMHDYNLNDPDYSEPDRNSVLLVLDNDIENRSNVNNASSNETVKNIWNLLTYPEQKAIEFIINNNGATREEIGNIIGRSKTTTVALLNKLIEKELIIWTGTTKNDAYGKYVIKQ
;
A
#
# COMPACT_ATOMS: atom_id res chain seq x y z
N TYR A 1 25.41 -31.31 -28.51
CA TYR A 1 25.40 -32.25 -27.38
C TYR A 1 24.73 -33.55 -27.80
N GLY A 2 25.28 -34.75 -27.41
CA GLY A 2 24.63 -36.04 -27.67
C GLY A 2 23.33 -36.19 -26.87
N ILE A 3 22.45 -37.10 -27.28
CA ILE A 3 21.13 -37.35 -26.66
C ILE A 3 21.23 -37.60 -25.15
N ASP A 4 22.30 -38.28 -24.70
CA ASP A 4 22.51 -38.55 -23.26
C ASP A 4 22.71 -37.28 -22.43
N LYS A 5 23.46 -36.28 -22.94
CA LYS A 5 23.66 -35.00 -22.28
C LYS A 5 22.40 -34.13 -22.25
N LEU A 6 21.53 -34.25 -23.24
CA LEU A 6 20.24 -33.57 -23.27
C LEU A 6 19.31 -34.14 -22.17
N ASN A 7 19.29 -35.47 -22.00
CA ASN A 7 18.54 -36.12 -20.94
C ASN A 7 19.07 -35.77 -19.55
N GLU A 8 20.39 -35.66 -19.37
CA GLU A 8 20.99 -35.18 -18.12
C GLU A 8 20.61 -33.72 -17.85
N ALA A 9 20.68 -32.85 -18.83
CA ALA A 9 20.31 -31.46 -18.70
C ALA A 9 18.85 -31.29 -18.33
N GLN A 10 17.92 -32.05 -18.93
CA GLN A 10 16.50 -32.01 -18.54
C GLN A 10 16.26 -32.42 -17.09
N LYS A 11 17.05 -33.32 -16.52
CA LYS A 11 16.95 -33.80 -15.15
C LYS A 11 17.68 -32.93 -14.12
N ILE A 12 18.49 -31.99 -14.56
CA ILE A 12 19.38 -31.20 -13.68
C ILE A 12 18.55 -30.43 -12.59
N VAL A 13 17.41 -29.87 -12.99
CA VAL A 13 16.53 -29.10 -12.11
C VAL A 13 16.00 -29.95 -10.97
N SER A 14 15.52 -31.16 -11.28
CA SER A 14 14.97 -32.09 -10.27
C SER A 14 16.07 -32.74 -9.41
N ALA A 15 17.28 -32.89 -9.94
CA ALA A 15 18.40 -33.48 -9.21
C ALA A 15 19.02 -32.53 -8.17
N TYR A 16 19.02 -31.23 -8.45
CA TYR A 16 19.75 -30.24 -7.63
C TYR A 16 18.87 -29.27 -6.87
N LEU A 17 17.55 -29.21 -7.14
CA LEU A 17 16.62 -28.28 -6.50
C LEU A 17 15.48 -29.00 -5.77
N LYS A 18 15.19 -28.57 -4.56
CA LYS A 18 14.10 -29.10 -3.70
C LYS A 18 13.31 -27.96 -3.06
N PRO A 19 11.96 -28.01 -3.08
CA PRO A 19 11.15 -28.82 -3.99
C PRO A 19 11.48 -28.52 -5.44
N THR A 20 11.24 -29.46 -6.35
CA THR A 20 11.47 -29.24 -7.78
C THR A 20 10.59 -28.10 -8.29
N PRO A 21 11.16 -27.02 -8.84
CA PRO A 21 10.38 -25.92 -9.42
C PRO A 21 9.63 -26.40 -10.68
N ILE A 22 8.54 -25.71 -11.02
CA ILE A 22 7.89 -25.88 -12.32
C ILE A 22 8.83 -25.32 -13.38
N CYS A 23 9.33 -26.18 -14.25
CA CYS A 23 10.32 -25.85 -15.25
C CYS A 23 10.03 -26.58 -16.55
N ASN A 24 9.84 -25.83 -17.63
CA ASN A 24 9.72 -26.36 -18.97
C ASN A 24 11.06 -26.21 -19.70
N CYS A 25 11.51 -27.27 -20.36
CA CYS A 25 12.76 -27.30 -21.11
C CYS A 25 12.45 -27.29 -22.59
N GLU A 26 12.93 -26.30 -23.30
CA GLU A 26 12.82 -26.16 -24.74
C GLU A 26 14.18 -26.39 -25.38
N ILE A 27 14.20 -27.17 -26.45
CA ILE A 27 15.42 -27.49 -27.22
C ILE A 27 15.37 -26.72 -28.52
N ILE A 28 16.33 -25.84 -28.74
CA ILE A 28 16.44 -24.99 -29.92
C ILE A 28 17.72 -25.37 -30.70
N ASN A 29 17.54 -25.77 -31.94
CA ASN A 29 18.68 -25.98 -32.85
C ASN A 29 19.03 -24.69 -33.59
N MET A 30 20.27 -24.29 -33.55
CA MET A 30 20.79 -23.10 -34.24
C MET A 30 22.21 -23.29 -34.67
N ASN A 31 22.68 -22.48 -35.61
CA ASN A 31 24.05 -22.53 -36.04
C ASN A 31 24.99 -21.83 -35.06
N ASN A 32 26.08 -22.48 -34.69
CA ASN A 32 27.14 -21.87 -33.89
C ASN A 32 27.96 -20.85 -34.73
N SER A 33 28.95 -20.22 -34.10
CA SER A 33 29.79 -19.21 -34.75
C SER A 33 30.65 -19.77 -35.93
N LYS A 34 30.73 -21.11 -36.11
CA LYS A 34 31.40 -21.79 -37.20
C LYS A 34 30.44 -22.23 -38.31
N GLY A 35 29.14 -21.94 -38.18
CA GLY A 35 28.10 -22.35 -39.13
C GLY A 35 27.63 -23.80 -38.97
N GLU A 36 28.07 -24.52 -37.92
CA GLU A 36 27.64 -25.90 -37.63
C GLU A 36 26.36 -25.89 -36.79
N VAL A 37 25.48 -26.88 -37.02
CA VAL A 37 24.26 -27.04 -36.22
C VAL A 37 24.63 -27.42 -34.79
N ASP A 38 24.21 -26.60 -33.83
CA ASP A 38 24.38 -26.83 -32.39
C ASP A 38 23.05 -26.70 -31.69
N THR A 39 22.99 -27.11 -30.43
CA THR A 39 21.76 -27.18 -29.65
C THR A 39 21.85 -26.31 -28.40
N ILE A 40 20.89 -25.42 -28.24
CA ILE A 40 20.69 -24.63 -27.01
C ILE A 40 19.51 -25.20 -26.23
N ILE A 41 19.67 -25.31 -24.94
CA ILE A 41 18.62 -25.69 -24.01
C ILE A 41 18.13 -24.43 -23.29
N LEU A 42 16.86 -24.11 -23.44
CA LEU A 42 16.20 -22.99 -22.76
C LEU A 42 15.31 -23.53 -21.65
N TYR A 43 15.54 -23.05 -20.42
CA TYR A 43 14.72 -23.37 -19.27
C TYR A 43 13.74 -22.24 -18.99
N HIS A 44 12.44 -22.52 -19.10
CA HIS A 44 11.37 -21.63 -18.68
C HIS A 44 11.00 -21.99 -17.24
N VAL A 45 11.48 -21.20 -16.28
CA VAL A 45 11.26 -21.45 -14.85
C VAL A 45 10.14 -20.56 -14.34
N GLU A 46 9.07 -21.16 -13.85
CA GLU A 46 7.99 -20.40 -13.24
C GLU A 46 8.36 -19.95 -11.81
N PRO A 47 7.89 -18.76 -11.38
CA PRO A 47 8.08 -18.32 -10.01
C PRO A 47 7.44 -19.31 -9.03
N SER A 48 8.19 -19.77 -8.04
CA SER A 48 7.64 -20.57 -6.95
C SER A 48 6.88 -19.67 -5.98
N MET A 49 5.55 -19.86 -5.87
CA MET A 49 4.68 -19.00 -5.06
C MET A 49 4.45 -19.49 -3.64
N ASN A 50 4.55 -20.81 -3.42
CA ASN A 50 4.11 -21.44 -2.18
C ASN A 50 5.26 -22.10 -1.39
N ARG A 51 6.46 -22.16 -1.93
CA ARG A 51 7.60 -22.83 -1.31
C ARG A 51 8.91 -22.15 -1.64
N VAL A 52 9.87 -22.23 -0.72
CA VAL A 52 11.24 -21.77 -0.93
C VAL A 52 12.03 -22.89 -1.62
N ILE A 53 12.57 -22.61 -2.80
CA ILE A 53 13.40 -23.58 -3.53
C ILE A 53 14.82 -23.52 -2.98
N ARG A 54 15.35 -24.68 -2.57
CA ARG A 54 16.70 -24.86 -2.02
C ARG A 54 17.51 -25.75 -2.93
N ASN A 55 18.81 -25.51 -2.99
CA ASN A 55 19.72 -26.44 -3.64
C ASN A 55 20.06 -27.63 -2.73
N VAL A 56 20.84 -28.61 -3.24
CA VAL A 56 21.27 -29.79 -2.48
C VAL A 56 22.14 -29.48 -1.24
N LYS A 57 22.63 -28.24 -1.12
CA LYS A 57 23.38 -27.76 0.06
C LYS A 57 22.50 -26.96 1.02
N ASP A 58 21.18 -26.99 0.83
CA ASP A 58 20.20 -26.22 1.59
C ASP A 58 20.36 -24.70 1.46
N GLU A 59 20.93 -24.22 0.34
CA GLU A 59 21.12 -22.81 0.06
C GLU A 59 19.98 -22.28 -0.83
N VAL A 60 19.59 -21.04 -0.57
CA VAL A 60 18.58 -20.30 -1.33
C VAL A 60 19.23 -19.12 -2.05
N PHE A 61 18.88 -18.94 -3.30
CA PHE A 61 19.38 -17.84 -4.13
C PHE A 61 18.20 -17.02 -4.67
N CYS A 62 18.42 -15.71 -4.72
CA CYS A 62 17.49 -14.77 -5.35
C CYS A 62 18.17 -14.09 -6.55
N ARG A 63 17.42 -13.92 -7.66
CA ARG A 63 17.90 -13.19 -8.82
C ARG A 63 17.78 -11.69 -8.56
N GLN A 64 18.89 -10.99 -8.72
CA GLN A 64 18.96 -9.53 -8.62
C GLN A 64 19.69 -8.98 -9.84
N GLY A 65 18.92 -8.46 -10.80
CA GLY A 65 19.44 -8.04 -12.09
C GLY A 65 20.05 -9.22 -12.86
N ASP A 66 21.33 -9.14 -13.18
CA ASP A 66 22.12 -10.17 -13.89
C ASP A 66 22.80 -11.19 -12.95
N SER A 67 22.71 -10.99 -11.65
CA SER A 67 23.41 -11.79 -10.64
C SER A 67 22.45 -12.65 -9.80
N SER A 68 22.94 -13.78 -9.28
CA SER A 68 22.24 -14.62 -8.32
C SER A 68 22.92 -14.48 -6.96
N ILE A 69 22.17 -13.94 -5.97
CA ILE A 69 22.68 -13.67 -4.62
C ILE A 69 22.18 -14.75 -3.69
N LYS A 70 23.10 -15.31 -2.89
CA LYS A 70 22.76 -16.24 -1.82
C LYS A 70 22.09 -15.46 -0.67
N LEU A 71 20.93 -15.94 -0.24
CA LEU A 71 20.20 -15.36 0.88
C LEU A 71 20.81 -15.76 2.23
N THR A 72 20.75 -14.83 3.17
CA THR A 72 21.08 -15.09 4.57
C THR A 72 19.96 -15.88 5.26
N TYR A 73 20.22 -16.42 6.45
CA TYR A 73 19.23 -17.15 7.24
C TYR A 73 17.95 -16.33 7.48
N ASP A 74 18.08 -15.06 7.86
CA ASP A 74 16.94 -14.19 8.14
C ASP A 74 16.13 -13.87 6.87
N GLN A 75 16.82 -13.67 5.74
CA GLN A 75 16.18 -13.48 4.44
C GLN A 75 15.42 -14.73 3.99
N ILE A 76 15.97 -15.92 4.23
CA ILE A 76 15.29 -17.19 3.94
C ILE A 76 14.05 -17.32 4.80
N LYS A 77 14.15 -17.05 6.11
CA LYS A 77 13.00 -17.06 7.01
C LYS A 77 11.89 -16.10 6.59
N SER A 78 12.26 -14.87 6.25
CA SER A 78 11.30 -13.89 5.72
C SER A 78 10.63 -14.39 4.45
N LEU A 79 11.38 -15.03 3.56
CA LEU A 79 10.85 -15.61 2.33
C LEU A 79 9.91 -16.81 2.60
N GLU A 80 10.20 -17.65 3.60
CA GLU A 80 9.32 -18.73 4.04
C GLU A 80 7.97 -18.20 4.56
N TYR A 81 8.00 -17.11 5.34
CA TYR A 81 6.78 -16.43 5.81
C TYR A 81 6.01 -15.82 4.63
N ASP A 82 6.68 -15.14 3.71
CA ASP A 82 6.06 -14.57 2.51
C ASP A 82 5.36 -15.61 1.63
N ARG A 83 5.84 -16.84 1.64
CA ARG A 83 5.29 -17.97 0.86
C ARG A 83 4.34 -18.86 1.64
N ASN A 84 4.01 -18.50 2.89
CA ASN A 84 3.22 -19.32 3.83
C ASN A 84 3.77 -20.75 4.03
N GLU A 85 5.05 -20.97 3.79
CA GLU A 85 5.71 -22.25 4.06
C GLU A 85 5.85 -22.47 5.57
N THR A 86 6.14 -21.40 6.30
CA THR A 86 6.04 -21.31 7.76
C THR A 86 5.11 -20.15 8.11
N ASN A 87 4.37 -20.29 9.20
CA ASN A 87 3.43 -19.27 9.63
C ASN A 87 3.92 -18.60 10.91
N PHE A 88 4.39 -17.35 10.80
CA PHE A 88 4.85 -16.56 11.95
C PHE A 88 3.77 -16.47 13.04
N GLU A 89 2.51 -16.24 12.64
CA GLU A 89 1.40 -16.02 13.55
C GLU A 89 1.14 -17.20 14.50
N ASN A 90 1.45 -18.44 14.03
CA ASN A 90 1.19 -19.69 14.76
C ASN A 90 2.32 -20.09 15.70
N GLN A 91 3.46 -19.39 15.67
CA GLN A 91 4.58 -19.68 16.58
C GLN A 91 4.21 -19.32 18.02
N ILE A 92 4.80 -20.06 18.97
CA ILE A 92 4.50 -19.91 20.39
C ILE A 92 5.42 -18.85 21.02
N VAL A 93 4.83 -17.97 21.79
CA VAL A 93 5.53 -17.04 22.68
C VAL A 93 5.83 -17.81 23.98
N TRP A 94 7.00 -18.44 24.04
CA TRP A 94 7.35 -19.39 25.12
C TRP A 94 7.32 -18.79 26.52
N ASP A 95 7.74 -17.55 26.66
CA ASP A 95 7.82 -16.84 27.93
C ASP A 95 6.50 -16.18 28.34
N SER A 96 5.42 -16.36 27.53
CA SER A 96 4.09 -15.80 27.83
C SER A 96 3.35 -16.63 28.88
N SER A 97 2.45 -15.95 29.58
CA SER A 97 1.51 -16.54 30.51
C SER A 97 0.10 -15.96 30.31
N MET A 98 -0.91 -16.52 31.00
CA MET A 98 -2.27 -15.96 30.94
C MET A 98 -2.39 -14.63 31.73
N ASP A 99 -1.40 -14.26 32.52
CA ASP A 99 -1.35 -12.93 33.17
C ASP A 99 -1.13 -11.81 32.14
N ASP A 100 -0.60 -12.15 30.96
CA ASP A 100 -0.40 -11.20 29.85
C ASP A 100 -1.68 -10.84 29.09
N ILE A 101 -2.81 -11.51 29.39
CA ILE A 101 -4.07 -11.30 28.66
C ILE A 101 -4.68 -9.90 28.94
N ASP A 102 -5.04 -9.17 27.90
CA ASP A 102 -5.88 -7.97 27.99
C ASP A 102 -7.36 -8.37 28.00
N THR A 103 -7.90 -8.64 29.19
CA THR A 103 -9.27 -9.10 29.39
C THR A 103 -10.32 -8.10 28.87
N GLU A 104 -10.01 -6.79 28.85
CA GLU A 104 -10.91 -5.78 28.29
C GLU A 104 -11.05 -5.95 26.78
N VAL A 105 -9.92 -6.12 26.06
CA VAL A 105 -9.93 -6.33 24.61
C VAL A 105 -10.59 -7.66 24.26
N VAL A 106 -10.34 -8.72 25.04
CA VAL A 106 -11.05 -10.01 24.85
C VAL A 106 -12.56 -9.84 25.07
N GLY A 107 -12.97 -9.07 26.09
CA GLY A 107 -14.39 -8.77 26.34
C GLY A 107 -15.05 -8.00 25.19
N ILE A 108 -14.35 -7.04 24.58
CA ILE A 108 -14.81 -6.33 23.38
C ILE A 108 -14.94 -7.31 22.20
N PHE A 109 -13.93 -8.15 22.00
CA PHE A 109 -13.92 -9.17 20.93
C PHE A 109 -15.10 -10.14 21.06
N LYS A 110 -15.35 -10.68 22.26
CA LYS A 110 -16.48 -11.57 22.55
C LYS A 110 -17.82 -10.95 22.19
N LYS A 111 -18.04 -9.68 22.58
CA LYS A 111 -19.24 -8.93 22.21
C LYS A 111 -19.41 -8.79 20.69
N LYS A 112 -18.30 -8.58 19.96
CA LYS A 112 -18.34 -8.42 18.50
C LYS A 112 -18.69 -9.70 17.77
N ILE A 113 -18.26 -10.86 18.29
CA ILE A 113 -18.54 -12.18 17.71
C ILE A 113 -19.78 -12.85 18.33
N ASP A 114 -20.51 -12.14 19.20
CA ASP A 114 -21.74 -12.59 19.85
C ASP A 114 -21.58 -13.94 20.59
N THR A 115 -20.67 -13.98 21.59
CA THR A 115 -20.42 -15.19 22.37
C THR A 115 -20.30 -14.92 23.86
N ASP A 116 -20.89 -15.81 24.68
CA ASP A 116 -20.78 -15.80 26.14
C ASP A 116 -19.73 -16.80 26.67
N ALA A 117 -19.01 -17.51 25.78
CA ALA A 117 -17.96 -18.45 26.19
C ALA A 117 -16.88 -17.73 27.01
N ASP A 118 -16.18 -18.46 27.89
CA ASP A 118 -15.08 -17.88 28.67
C ASP A 118 -13.92 -17.45 27.77
N ASP A 119 -13.09 -16.56 28.25
CA ASP A 119 -12.00 -15.93 27.49
C ASP A 119 -11.00 -16.96 26.93
N ILE A 120 -10.63 -17.94 27.76
CA ILE A 120 -9.67 -18.97 27.39
C ILE A 120 -10.23 -19.86 26.27
N SER A 121 -11.48 -20.28 26.40
CA SER A 121 -12.17 -21.11 25.39
C SER A 121 -12.27 -20.39 24.06
N VAL A 122 -12.61 -19.10 24.06
CA VAL A 122 -12.68 -18.28 22.83
C VAL A 122 -11.32 -18.17 22.15
N LEU A 123 -10.27 -17.81 22.90
CA LEU A 123 -8.93 -17.65 22.36
C LEU A 123 -8.33 -18.99 21.90
N LYS A 124 -8.59 -20.09 22.62
CA LYS A 124 -8.15 -21.44 22.27
C LYS A 124 -8.82 -21.93 20.98
N ALA A 125 -10.14 -21.77 20.88
CA ALA A 125 -10.90 -22.17 19.69
C ALA A 125 -10.45 -21.46 18.40
N ARG A 126 -9.91 -20.25 18.51
CA ARG A 126 -9.40 -19.44 17.38
C ARG A 126 -7.90 -19.59 17.16
N GLY A 127 -7.20 -20.37 18.01
CA GLY A 127 -5.77 -20.62 17.88
C GLY A 127 -4.88 -19.47 18.35
N TYR A 128 -5.40 -18.51 19.12
CA TYR A 128 -4.61 -17.43 19.72
C TYR A 128 -3.84 -17.86 20.95
N ILE A 129 -4.29 -18.93 21.62
CA ILE A 129 -3.56 -19.60 22.69
C ILE A 129 -3.53 -21.10 22.42
N ARG A 130 -2.50 -21.78 22.90
CA ARG A 130 -2.34 -23.23 22.83
C ARG A 130 -1.90 -23.79 24.18
N GLU A 131 -2.36 -24.99 24.45
CA GLU A 131 -1.91 -25.75 25.62
C GLU A 131 -0.70 -26.62 25.25
N ILE A 132 0.40 -26.41 25.94
CA ILE A 132 1.65 -27.11 25.73
C ILE A 132 2.15 -27.63 27.06
N LYS A 133 2.23 -28.95 27.19
CA LYS A 133 2.64 -29.64 28.43
C LYS A 133 1.84 -29.18 29.65
N GLY A 134 0.53 -28.93 29.49
CA GLY A 134 -0.33 -28.47 30.57
C GLY A 134 -0.31 -26.97 30.86
N GLU A 135 0.52 -26.18 30.16
CA GLU A 135 0.55 -24.74 30.28
C GLU A 135 -0.09 -24.06 29.07
N LEU A 136 -0.84 -23.01 29.31
CA LEU A 136 -1.40 -22.18 28.25
C LEU A 136 -0.39 -21.11 27.81
N LYS A 137 -0.10 -21.06 26.53
CA LYS A 137 0.84 -20.12 25.92
C LYS A 137 0.15 -19.38 24.77
N PHE A 138 0.50 -18.09 24.61
CA PHE A 138 0.07 -17.34 23.44
C PHE A 138 0.77 -17.81 22.17
N THR A 139 0.04 -17.78 21.05
CA THR A 139 0.65 -17.69 19.73
C THR A 139 1.10 -16.24 19.46
N ASN A 140 1.98 -16.02 18.46
CA ASN A 140 2.38 -14.65 18.11
C ASN A 140 1.17 -13.77 17.76
N ALA A 141 0.22 -14.30 16.96
CA ALA A 141 -1.02 -13.58 16.66
C ALA A 141 -1.84 -13.30 17.92
N GLY A 142 -1.94 -14.26 18.82
CA GLY A 142 -2.67 -14.11 20.08
C GLY A 142 -2.06 -13.01 20.97
N MET A 143 -0.74 -13.00 21.10
CA MET A 143 -0.03 -11.98 21.87
C MET A 143 -0.18 -10.58 21.23
N LEU A 144 -0.01 -10.46 19.92
CA LEU A 144 -0.17 -9.20 19.19
C LEU A 144 -1.58 -8.63 19.30
N LEU A 145 -2.63 -9.47 19.31
CA LEU A 145 -4.04 -9.05 19.33
C LEU A 145 -4.60 -8.86 20.73
N PHE A 146 -4.22 -9.71 21.67
CA PHE A 146 -4.88 -9.83 22.98
C PHE A 146 -3.94 -9.70 24.17
N GLY A 147 -2.62 -9.53 23.94
CA GLY A 147 -1.66 -9.28 25.01
C GLY A 147 -1.76 -7.86 25.55
N LYS A 148 -1.51 -7.66 26.86
CA LYS A 148 -1.44 -6.33 27.49
C LYS A 148 -0.29 -5.51 26.92
N ASN A 149 0.89 -6.11 26.82
CA ASN A 149 2.15 -5.46 26.42
C ASN A 149 2.90 -6.30 25.39
N PRO A 150 2.42 -6.42 24.14
CA PRO A 150 3.09 -7.21 23.11
C PRO A 150 4.51 -6.75 22.80
N SER A 151 4.81 -5.46 23.04
CA SER A 151 6.13 -4.86 22.83
C SER A 151 7.26 -5.48 23.66
N ILE A 152 6.93 -6.18 24.76
CA ILE A 152 7.91 -6.97 25.52
C ILE A 152 8.48 -8.10 24.66
N TYR A 153 7.64 -8.76 23.87
CA TYR A 153 7.99 -9.89 23.02
C TYR A 153 8.35 -9.45 21.60
N PHE A 154 7.72 -8.37 21.13
CA PHE A 154 7.87 -7.80 19.78
C PHE A 154 8.17 -6.31 19.86
N PRO A 155 9.39 -5.87 20.17
CA PRO A 155 9.73 -4.47 20.48
C PRO A 155 9.36 -3.48 19.36
N CYS A 156 9.35 -3.93 18.12
CA CYS A 156 9.01 -3.10 16.96
C CYS A 156 7.57 -3.26 16.44
N SER A 157 6.72 -4.06 17.15
CA SER A 157 5.29 -4.18 16.83
C SER A 157 4.50 -2.97 17.35
N ARG A 158 4.94 -1.78 16.94
CA ARG A 158 4.39 -0.50 17.37
C ARG A 158 4.16 0.42 16.17
N LEU A 159 3.32 1.43 16.37
CA LEU A 159 3.03 2.46 15.41
C LEU A 159 3.48 3.81 15.98
N ARG A 160 4.30 4.53 15.23
CA ARG A 160 4.79 5.86 15.58
C ARG A 160 4.20 6.90 14.65
N VAL A 161 3.56 7.91 15.20
CA VAL A 161 3.03 9.05 14.45
C VAL A 161 3.89 10.26 14.73
N ILE A 162 4.34 10.94 13.67
CA ILE A 162 5.20 12.13 13.74
C ILE A 162 4.56 13.22 12.89
N LYS A 163 4.30 14.38 13.49
CA LYS A 163 3.85 15.59 12.77
C LYS A 163 4.98 16.56 12.62
N PHE A 164 5.21 17.03 11.40
CA PHE A 164 6.22 18.01 11.05
C PHE A 164 5.60 19.36 10.70
N GLU A 165 6.36 20.42 10.92
CA GLU A 165 6.10 21.72 10.34
C GLU A 165 6.79 21.82 8.97
N GLY A 166 6.04 22.26 7.94
CA GLY A 166 6.55 22.32 6.57
C GLY A 166 6.37 21.02 5.78
N ASN A 167 7.01 20.97 4.62
CA ASN A 167 6.81 19.91 3.63
C ASN A 167 7.92 18.84 3.66
N ASP A 168 9.03 19.12 4.36
CA ASP A 168 10.20 18.23 4.39
C ASP A 168 10.71 18.04 5.81
N PHE A 169 11.27 16.87 6.08
CA PHE A 169 11.95 16.58 7.34
C PHE A 169 13.28 17.33 7.40
N GLN A 170 13.48 18.06 8.49
CA GLN A 170 14.72 18.79 8.77
C GLN A 170 15.47 18.18 9.96
N ILE A 171 16.81 18.17 9.89
CA ILE A 171 17.69 17.58 10.86
C ILE A 171 18.49 18.63 11.65
N GLY A 172 19.02 18.24 12.79
CA GLY A 172 19.90 19.08 13.62
C GLY A 172 19.13 20.23 14.30
N THR A 173 19.71 21.42 14.29
CA THR A 173 19.13 22.63 14.92
C THR A 173 17.87 23.14 14.24
N SER A 174 17.60 22.70 13.01
CA SER A 174 16.41 23.03 12.22
C SER A 174 15.31 21.98 12.35
N MET A 175 15.42 21.02 13.30
CA MET A 175 14.42 19.98 13.50
C MET A 175 13.03 20.59 13.65
N ASN A 176 12.09 20.11 12.80
CA ASN A 176 10.74 20.66 12.66
C ASN A 176 9.63 19.70 13.12
N VAL A 177 9.93 18.81 14.06
CA VAL A 177 8.90 17.95 14.67
C VAL A 177 8.03 18.77 15.61
N ILE A 178 6.74 18.85 15.30
CA ILE A 178 5.73 19.52 16.13
C ILE A 178 5.21 18.60 17.20
N LYS A 179 4.93 17.35 16.85
CA LYS A 179 4.34 16.37 17.76
C LYS A 179 4.72 14.95 17.36
N GLU A 180 4.91 14.11 18.38
CA GLU A 180 5.24 12.72 18.19
C GLU A 180 4.52 11.88 19.26
N LYS A 181 4.02 10.71 18.84
CA LYS A 181 3.46 9.71 19.75
C LYS A 181 3.69 8.31 19.22
N THR A 182 4.09 7.41 20.12
CA THR A 182 4.25 5.98 19.84
C THR A 182 3.15 5.20 20.54
N PHE A 183 2.57 4.24 19.83
CA PHE A 183 1.55 3.31 20.29
C PHE A 183 2.15 1.91 20.25
N ASP A 184 2.25 1.24 21.39
CA ASP A 184 3.00 -0.02 21.59
C ASP A 184 2.20 -1.11 22.31
N LYS A 185 0.89 -0.94 22.43
CA LYS A 185 -0.05 -1.92 22.98
C LYS A 185 -0.42 -2.99 21.95
N ASN A 186 -1.46 -3.79 22.23
CA ASN A 186 -2.00 -4.71 21.24
C ASN A 186 -2.58 -3.99 20.03
N LEU A 187 -2.70 -4.73 18.92
CA LEU A 187 -3.05 -4.15 17.62
C LEU A 187 -4.43 -3.47 17.63
N TYR A 188 -5.38 -4.00 18.39
CA TYR A 188 -6.69 -3.37 18.55
C TYR A 188 -6.59 -1.98 19.16
N ARG A 189 -5.82 -1.85 20.25
CA ARG A 189 -5.62 -0.54 20.92
C ARG A 189 -4.79 0.40 20.06
N ILE A 190 -3.74 -0.10 19.41
CA ILE A 190 -2.92 0.69 18.46
C ILE A 190 -3.82 1.35 17.42
N LEU A 191 -4.70 0.59 16.75
CA LEU A 191 -5.55 1.09 15.69
C LEU A 191 -6.53 2.16 16.19
N ASN A 192 -7.17 1.94 17.33
CA ASN A 192 -8.14 2.89 17.87
C ASN A 192 -7.45 4.15 18.43
N GLU A 193 -6.42 4.00 19.28
CA GLU A 193 -5.72 5.13 19.88
C GLU A 193 -4.98 5.98 18.82
N ALA A 194 -4.40 5.35 17.79
CA ALA A 194 -3.77 6.08 16.70
C ALA A 194 -4.79 6.82 15.84
N LYS A 195 -5.97 6.23 15.60
CA LYS A 195 -7.06 6.88 14.89
C LYS A 195 -7.45 8.19 15.56
N ASP A 196 -7.75 8.16 16.86
CA ASP A 196 -8.14 9.33 17.62
C ASP A 196 -7.04 10.40 17.64
N PHE A 197 -5.79 9.96 17.82
CA PHE A 197 -4.64 10.87 17.82
C PHE A 197 -4.46 11.53 16.46
N ILE A 198 -4.48 10.79 15.36
CA ILE A 198 -4.29 11.33 14.01
C ILE A 198 -5.43 12.29 13.66
N ASN A 199 -6.68 11.93 13.95
CA ASN A 199 -7.82 12.84 13.77
C ASN A 199 -7.59 14.19 14.48
N SER A 200 -7.02 14.16 15.70
CA SER A 200 -6.70 15.40 16.43
C SER A 200 -5.55 16.22 15.83
N GLN A 201 -4.77 15.65 14.90
CA GLN A 201 -3.64 16.33 14.26
C GLN A 201 -3.98 16.87 12.86
N LEU A 202 -5.03 16.33 12.22
CA LEU A 202 -5.46 16.75 10.90
C LEU A 202 -6.21 18.07 10.95
N ARG A 203 -6.12 18.84 9.87
CA ARG A 203 -6.81 20.12 9.71
C ARG A 203 -8.23 19.91 9.25
N GLU A 204 -9.11 20.82 9.63
CA GLU A 204 -10.44 20.97 9.04
C GLU A 204 -10.50 22.28 8.26
N PHE A 205 -11.05 22.21 7.07
CA PHE A 205 -11.30 23.37 6.21
C PHE A 205 -12.78 23.71 6.23
N SER A 206 -13.11 24.97 6.47
CA SER A 206 -14.48 25.47 6.41
C SER A 206 -14.64 26.31 5.15
N TYR A 207 -15.62 26.00 4.33
CA TYR A 207 -16.02 26.82 3.18
C TYR A 207 -17.52 27.02 3.15
N LEU A 208 -17.92 28.09 2.51
CA LEU A 208 -19.31 28.45 2.33
C LEU A 208 -19.83 27.71 1.09
N ASN A 209 -20.83 26.84 1.26
CA ASN A 209 -21.47 26.19 0.13
C ASN A 209 -22.38 27.16 -0.65
N SER A 210 -22.91 26.73 -1.80
CA SER A 210 -23.79 27.53 -2.66
C SER A 210 -25.08 28.01 -1.98
N ASN A 211 -25.46 27.38 -0.86
CA ASN A 211 -26.65 27.72 -0.08
C ASN A 211 -26.33 28.71 1.08
N GLY A 212 -25.10 29.21 1.16
CA GLY A 212 -24.68 30.12 2.24
C GLY A 212 -24.44 29.42 3.58
N VAL A 213 -24.30 28.09 3.61
CA VAL A 213 -24.02 27.32 4.82
C VAL A 213 -22.53 26.96 4.86
N PHE A 214 -21.89 27.12 6.03
CA PHE A 214 -20.52 26.67 6.24
C PHE A 214 -20.48 25.15 6.35
N GLU A 215 -19.73 24.51 5.47
CA GLU A 215 -19.40 23.09 5.51
C GLU A 215 -17.96 22.90 5.95
N LYS A 216 -17.73 21.88 6.78
CA LYS A 216 -16.40 21.48 7.22
C LYS A 216 -15.98 20.25 6.47
N HIS A 217 -14.80 20.32 5.87
CA HIS A 217 -14.20 19.17 5.22
C HIS A 217 -12.85 18.83 5.87
N PRO A 218 -12.63 17.58 6.24
CA PRO A 218 -11.35 17.16 6.78
C PRO A 218 -10.25 17.26 5.71
N GLU A 219 -9.02 17.38 6.16
CA GLU A 219 -7.84 17.44 5.30
C GLU A 219 -7.71 16.24 4.37
N TYR A 220 -8.07 15.05 4.88
CA TYR A 220 -8.13 13.80 4.13
C TYR A 220 -9.46 13.08 4.40
N PRO A 221 -9.99 12.30 3.46
CA PRO A 221 -11.09 11.37 3.76
C PRO A 221 -10.63 10.41 4.87
N GLU A 222 -11.39 10.32 5.97
CA GLU A 222 -11.01 9.47 7.11
C GLU A 222 -10.75 8.02 6.67
N PHE A 223 -11.60 7.50 5.79
CA PHE A 223 -11.42 6.14 5.27
C PHE A 223 -10.05 5.95 4.61
N ALA A 224 -9.58 6.90 3.81
CA ALA A 224 -8.37 6.73 3.02
C ALA A 224 -7.12 6.52 3.89
N TRP A 225 -6.89 7.39 4.87
CA TRP A 225 -5.72 7.26 5.72
C TRP A 225 -5.87 6.16 6.77
N TYR A 226 -7.09 5.96 7.30
CA TYR A 226 -7.31 4.92 8.32
C TYR A 226 -7.18 3.52 7.72
N GLU A 227 -7.75 3.26 6.54
CA GLU A 227 -7.55 2.02 5.79
C GLU A 227 -6.07 1.80 5.44
N GLY A 228 -5.33 2.87 5.10
CA GLY A 228 -3.88 2.81 4.91
C GLY A 228 -3.14 2.29 6.15
N ILE A 229 -3.52 2.75 7.34
CA ILE A 229 -2.95 2.30 8.62
C ILE A 229 -3.37 0.85 8.94
N VAL A 230 -4.64 0.53 8.73
CA VAL A 230 -5.15 -0.84 8.93
C VAL A 230 -4.41 -1.82 8.03
N ASN A 231 -4.20 -1.46 6.77
CA ASN A 231 -3.41 -2.27 5.82
C ASN A 231 -1.95 -2.38 6.26
N ALA A 232 -1.34 -1.28 6.75
CA ALA A 232 0.01 -1.30 7.29
C ALA A 232 0.16 -2.27 8.47
N VAL A 233 -0.81 -2.29 9.39
CA VAL A 233 -0.85 -3.22 10.53
C VAL A 233 -1.12 -4.66 10.07
N THR A 234 -2.11 -4.85 9.20
CA THR A 234 -2.54 -6.19 8.76
C THR A 234 -1.46 -6.92 7.96
N HIS A 235 -0.71 -6.18 7.12
CA HIS A 235 0.27 -6.75 6.19
C HIS A 235 1.73 -6.55 6.61
N ARG A 236 1.98 -5.94 7.79
CA ARG A 236 3.32 -5.80 8.34
C ARG A 236 4.05 -7.14 8.41
N ASP A 237 5.33 -7.14 8.10
CA ASP A 237 6.21 -8.26 8.44
C ASP A 237 6.58 -8.21 9.92
N TYR A 238 5.86 -8.98 10.76
CA TYR A 238 6.09 -9.04 12.20
C TYR A 238 7.36 -9.82 12.58
N SER A 239 7.97 -10.55 11.64
CA SER A 239 9.29 -11.16 11.85
C SER A 239 10.43 -10.13 11.79
N ASN A 240 10.20 -8.97 11.18
CA ASN A 240 11.14 -7.84 11.19
C ASN A 240 11.11 -7.16 12.57
N SER A 241 12.16 -7.40 13.36
CA SER A 241 12.35 -6.84 14.70
C SER A 241 13.10 -5.50 14.71
N GLY A 242 13.58 -5.02 13.55
CA GLY A 242 14.39 -3.80 13.43
C GLY A 242 13.59 -2.55 13.11
N GLU A 243 12.39 -2.67 12.54
CA GLU A 243 11.62 -1.56 12.00
C GLU A 243 10.19 -1.56 12.52
N GLN A 244 9.59 -0.37 12.62
CA GLN A 244 8.22 -0.15 13.08
C GLN A 244 7.36 0.51 12.00
N ILE A 245 6.04 0.49 12.17
CA ILE A 245 5.14 1.29 11.33
C ILE A 245 5.32 2.77 11.69
N ILE A 246 5.50 3.61 10.68
CA ILE A 246 5.68 5.05 10.86
C ILE A 246 4.64 5.79 10.02
N VAL A 247 3.90 6.68 10.68
CA VAL A 247 3.02 7.65 10.02
C VAL A 247 3.66 9.03 10.17
N LYS A 248 3.95 9.69 9.06
CA LYS A 248 4.46 11.06 9.02
C LYS A 248 3.41 11.99 8.44
N ILE A 249 3.13 13.08 9.12
CA ILE A 249 2.17 14.10 8.71
C ILE A 249 2.94 15.38 8.43
N TYR A 250 3.02 15.77 7.16
CA TYR A 250 3.58 17.03 6.69
C TYR A 250 2.48 18.04 6.36
N ASN A 251 2.84 19.25 5.99
CA ASN A 251 1.85 20.26 5.60
C ASN A 251 1.14 19.91 4.29
N ASN A 252 1.81 19.20 3.38
CA ASN A 252 1.29 18.86 2.04
C ASN A 252 0.92 17.40 1.85
N ARG A 253 1.35 16.48 2.73
CA ARG A 253 1.10 15.04 2.57
C ARG A 253 1.13 14.27 3.88
N MET A 254 0.55 13.09 3.84
CA MET A 254 0.72 12.04 4.87
C MET A 254 1.45 10.85 4.25
N GLU A 255 2.45 10.34 4.95
CA GLU A 255 3.21 9.14 4.57
C GLU A 255 2.94 8.03 5.58
N ILE A 256 2.59 6.83 5.11
CA ILE A 256 2.39 5.64 5.94
C ILE A 256 3.36 4.57 5.46
N SER A 257 4.38 4.27 6.27
CA SER A 257 5.40 3.25 5.97
C SER A 257 5.22 2.03 6.84
N SER A 258 5.21 0.84 6.24
CA SER A 258 5.11 -0.45 6.93
C SER A 258 6.23 -1.38 6.51
N PRO A 259 6.95 -2.01 7.48
CA PRO A 259 7.96 -3.02 7.17
C PRO A 259 7.38 -4.25 6.48
N GLY A 260 8.09 -4.74 5.48
CA GLY A 260 7.70 -5.87 4.63
C GLY A 260 7.23 -5.42 3.26
N LYS A 261 7.76 -6.05 2.21
CA LYS A 261 7.32 -5.84 0.82
C LYS A 261 5.88 -6.31 0.61
N LEU A 262 5.29 -6.00 -0.53
CA LEU A 262 4.02 -6.60 -0.96
C LEU A 262 4.15 -8.13 -0.98
N GLY A 263 3.19 -8.82 -0.38
CA GLY A 263 3.27 -10.26 -0.15
C GLY A 263 2.87 -11.10 -1.37
N GLY A 264 3.42 -12.31 -1.45
CA GLY A 264 3.08 -13.30 -2.48
C GLY A 264 3.33 -12.80 -3.90
N PHE A 265 2.27 -12.82 -4.71
CA PHE A 265 2.27 -12.40 -6.12
C PHE A 265 1.59 -11.03 -6.34
N VAL A 266 1.35 -10.29 -5.26
CA VAL A 266 0.83 -8.92 -5.34
C VAL A 266 1.98 -7.98 -5.71
N THR A 267 1.73 -7.11 -6.67
CA THR A 267 2.64 -6.05 -7.10
C THR A 267 1.90 -4.71 -7.07
N LEU A 268 2.61 -3.59 -7.13
CA LEU A 268 2.02 -2.26 -7.19
C LEU A 268 0.96 -2.15 -8.30
N ASN A 269 1.18 -2.80 -9.46
CA ASN A 269 0.22 -2.79 -10.57
C ASN A 269 -1.00 -3.69 -10.33
N THR A 270 -0.90 -4.70 -9.49
CA THR A 270 -1.96 -5.70 -9.27
C THR A 270 -2.68 -5.59 -7.94
N MET A 271 -2.18 -4.78 -6.99
CA MET A 271 -2.72 -4.65 -5.64
C MET A 271 -4.19 -4.18 -5.56
N LYS A 272 -4.68 -3.49 -6.61
CA LYS A 272 -6.10 -3.12 -6.73
C LYS A 272 -7.01 -4.32 -7.01
N VAL A 273 -6.45 -5.45 -7.49
CA VAL A 273 -7.22 -6.62 -7.95
C VAL A 273 -6.85 -7.90 -7.23
N LYS A 274 -5.54 -8.12 -6.98
CA LYS A 274 -5.03 -9.32 -6.34
C LYS A 274 -4.96 -9.14 -4.81
N ARG A 275 -5.15 -10.25 -4.11
CA ARG A 275 -5.07 -10.32 -2.65
C ARG A 275 -4.00 -11.28 -2.19
N TYR A 276 -3.37 -10.92 -1.13
CA TYR A 276 -2.54 -11.80 -0.32
C TYR A 276 -2.57 -11.31 1.12
N SER A 277 -2.80 -12.20 2.07
CA SER A 277 -2.68 -11.87 3.49
C SER A 277 -1.41 -12.51 4.04
N ARG A 278 -0.46 -11.68 4.46
CA ARG A 278 0.75 -12.16 5.17
C ARG A 278 0.39 -12.70 6.54
N ASN A 279 -0.56 -12.07 7.20
CA ASN A 279 -1.01 -12.37 8.55
C ASN A 279 -2.51 -12.70 8.55
N PRO A 280 -2.91 -13.92 8.09
CA PRO A 280 -4.32 -14.27 7.94
C PRO A 280 -5.08 -14.33 9.25
N GLN A 281 -4.45 -14.69 10.38
CA GLN A 281 -5.12 -14.71 11.68
C GLN A 281 -5.36 -13.30 12.23
N ILE A 282 -4.40 -12.40 12.06
CA ILE A 282 -4.57 -10.98 12.41
C ILE A 282 -5.66 -10.36 11.54
N ALA A 283 -5.62 -10.60 10.23
CA ALA A 283 -6.64 -10.10 9.29
C ALA A 283 -8.04 -10.57 9.70
N ARG A 284 -8.21 -11.86 10.00
CA ARG A 284 -9.47 -12.43 10.47
C ARG A 284 -9.96 -11.78 11.77
N ALA A 285 -9.08 -11.61 12.75
CA ALA A 285 -9.44 -10.97 14.00
C ALA A 285 -9.92 -9.52 13.80
N LEU A 286 -9.24 -8.76 12.93
CA LEU A 286 -9.64 -7.37 12.63
C LEU A 286 -11.00 -7.29 11.93
N VAL A 287 -11.35 -8.30 11.10
CA VAL A 287 -12.71 -8.45 10.56
C VAL A 287 -13.72 -8.76 11.66
N GLU A 288 -13.42 -9.71 12.53
CA GLU A 288 -14.27 -10.08 13.68
C GLU A 288 -14.46 -8.91 14.67
N PHE A 289 -13.44 -8.05 14.85
CA PHE A 289 -13.58 -6.77 15.58
C PHE A 289 -14.45 -5.74 14.86
N GLY A 290 -14.72 -5.92 13.56
CA GLY A 290 -15.45 -4.97 12.71
C GLY A 290 -14.61 -3.78 12.23
N ILE A 291 -13.27 -3.87 12.32
CA ILE A 291 -12.34 -2.84 11.84
C ILE A 291 -12.16 -2.96 10.32
N VAL A 292 -12.05 -4.19 9.81
CA VAL A 292 -11.89 -4.50 8.38
C VAL A 292 -13.18 -5.07 7.82
N ARG A 293 -13.50 -4.73 6.58
CA ARG A 293 -14.55 -5.40 5.79
C ARG A 293 -13.90 -6.19 4.65
N GLU A 294 -14.16 -7.51 4.59
CA GLU A 294 -13.60 -8.39 3.54
C GLU A 294 -14.27 -8.23 2.16
N LEU A 295 -14.50 -7.00 1.69
CA LEU A 295 -15.19 -6.75 0.42
C LEU A 295 -14.25 -6.56 -0.79
N ASN A 296 -12.96 -6.81 -0.69
CA ASN A 296 -11.97 -6.57 -1.77
C ASN A 296 -11.87 -5.10 -2.24
N GLU A 297 -12.31 -4.15 -1.45
CA GLU A 297 -12.49 -2.76 -1.89
C GLU A 297 -11.50 -1.78 -1.25
N GLY A 298 -10.76 -2.17 -0.21
CA GLY A 298 -9.95 -1.27 0.61
C GLY A 298 -9.08 -0.33 -0.23
N VAL A 299 -8.13 -0.88 -1.00
CA VAL A 299 -7.25 -0.06 -1.85
C VAL A 299 -8.05 0.71 -2.92
N LYS A 300 -8.99 0.07 -3.62
CA LYS A 300 -9.83 0.74 -4.64
C LYS A 300 -10.62 1.90 -4.03
N ARG A 301 -11.12 1.69 -2.81
CA ARG A 301 -11.91 2.69 -2.11
C ARG A 301 -11.03 3.86 -1.64
N ILE A 302 -9.77 3.62 -1.24
CA ILE A 302 -8.82 4.71 -0.95
C ILE A 302 -8.71 5.63 -2.17
N TYR A 303 -8.48 5.07 -3.38
CA TYR A 303 -8.41 5.85 -4.61
C TYR A 303 -9.71 6.62 -4.88
N LYS A 304 -10.86 5.96 -4.72
CA LYS A 304 -12.17 6.59 -4.93
C LYS A 304 -12.41 7.74 -3.95
N GLU A 305 -12.17 7.52 -2.66
CA GLU A 305 -12.39 8.53 -1.62
C GLU A 305 -11.46 9.75 -1.81
N MET A 306 -10.19 9.53 -2.19
CA MET A 306 -9.27 10.63 -2.54
C MET A 306 -9.79 11.42 -3.74
N HIS A 307 -10.22 10.74 -4.79
CA HIS A 307 -10.82 11.37 -5.97
C HIS A 307 -12.11 12.15 -5.64
N ASP A 308 -13.01 11.56 -4.83
CA ASP A 308 -14.27 12.20 -4.43
C ASP A 308 -14.04 13.49 -3.61
N TYR A 309 -12.86 13.61 -2.97
CA TYR A 309 -12.40 14.81 -2.25
C TYR A 309 -11.56 15.76 -3.13
N ASN A 310 -11.48 15.52 -4.44
CA ASN A 310 -10.63 16.26 -5.38
C ASN A 310 -9.14 16.28 -4.97
N LEU A 311 -8.66 15.19 -4.39
CA LEU A 311 -7.26 14.98 -4.05
C LEU A 311 -6.56 14.14 -5.10
N ASN A 312 -5.23 14.23 -5.12
CA ASN A 312 -4.41 13.38 -5.99
C ASN A 312 -4.61 11.89 -5.66
N ASP A 313 -4.39 11.03 -6.66
CA ASP A 313 -4.40 9.58 -6.46
C ASP A 313 -3.34 9.19 -5.41
N PRO A 314 -3.65 8.21 -4.53
CA PRO A 314 -2.66 7.67 -3.61
C PRO A 314 -1.44 7.12 -4.34
N ASP A 315 -0.25 7.43 -3.86
CA ASP A 315 1.00 6.88 -4.39
C ASP A 315 1.51 5.75 -3.49
N TYR A 316 1.66 4.56 -4.07
CA TYR A 316 2.22 3.38 -3.42
C TYR A 316 3.57 3.04 -4.01
N SER A 317 4.55 2.81 -3.15
CA SER A 317 5.91 2.43 -3.55
C SER A 317 6.53 1.41 -2.60
N GLU A 318 7.61 0.77 -3.06
CA GLU A 318 8.49 -0.11 -2.29
C GLU A 318 9.92 0.47 -2.37
N PRO A 319 10.22 1.56 -1.63
CA PRO A 319 11.43 2.37 -1.83
C PRO A 319 12.73 1.60 -1.64
N ASP A 320 12.75 0.64 -0.72
CA ASP A 320 13.92 -0.19 -0.36
C ASP A 320 13.71 -1.69 -0.65
N ARG A 321 12.59 -2.05 -1.29
CA ARG A 321 12.13 -3.42 -1.52
C ARG A 321 11.88 -4.25 -0.25
N ASN A 322 11.89 -3.62 0.91
CA ASN A 322 11.64 -4.25 2.21
C ASN A 322 10.53 -3.57 2.98
N SER A 323 10.00 -2.48 2.48
CA SER A 323 8.88 -1.74 3.06
C SER A 323 7.86 -1.34 1.99
N VAL A 324 6.62 -1.09 2.41
CA VAL A 324 5.57 -0.48 1.59
C VAL A 324 5.34 0.93 2.13
N LEU A 325 5.39 1.91 1.24
CA LEU A 325 5.10 3.31 1.50
C LEU A 325 3.81 3.71 0.77
N LEU A 326 2.84 4.24 1.51
CA LEU A 326 1.67 4.94 0.99
C LEU A 326 1.83 6.43 1.24
N VAL A 327 1.70 7.23 0.20
CA VAL A 327 1.66 8.69 0.27
C VAL A 327 0.27 9.17 -0.13
N LEU A 328 -0.34 9.97 0.74
CA LEU A 328 -1.59 10.68 0.52
C LEU A 328 -1.27 12.19 0.45
N ASP A 329 -1.40 12.78 -0.71
CA ASP A 329 -1.23 14.22 -0.92
C ASP A 329 -2.52 14.96 -0.55
N ASN A 330 -2.41 16.09 0.15
CA ASN A 330 -3.57 16.88 0.53
C ASN A 330 -3.90 18.04 -0.42
N ASP A 331 -2.98 18.38 -1.31
CA ASP A 331 -3.12 19.40 -2.39
C ASP A 331 -3.83 20.70 -1.96
N ILE A 332 -3.44 21.22 -0.78
CA ILE A 332 -4.12 22.39 -0.17
C ILE A 332 -4.09 23.62 -1.06
N GLU A 333 -2.98 23.82 -1.80
CA GLU A 333 -2.84 24.98 -2.69
C GLU A 333 -3.87 24.93 -3.81
N ASN A 334 -4.12 23.74 -4.38
CA ASN A 334 -5.11 23.59 -5.44
C ASN A 334 -6.55 23.58 -4.90
N ARG A 335 -6.79 23.12 -3.67
CA ARG A 335 -8.12 23.23 -3.03
C ARG A 335 -8.58 24.67 -2.87
N SER A 336 -7.68 25.59 -2.48
CA SER A 336 -8.00 27.01 -2.38
C SER A 336 -8.29 27.62 -3.75
N ASN A 337 -7.62 27.14 -4.81
CA ASN A 337 -7.81 27.59 -6.18
C ASN A 337 -9.13 27.06 -6.78
N VAL A 338 -9.55 25.84 -6.47
CA VAL A 338 -10.86 25.29 -6.86
C VAL A 338 -12.00 26.14 -6.28
N ASN A 339 -11.86 26.66 -5.06
CA ASN A 339 -12.83 27.58 -4.46
C ASN A 339 -12.90 28.93 -5.19
N ASN A 340 -11.76 29.41 -5.73
CA ASN A 340 -11.70 30.63 -6.55
C ASN A 340 -12.19 30.38 -7.99
N ALA A 341 -11.97 29.17 -8.54
CA ALA A 341 -12.47 28.74 -9.84
C ALA A 341 -13.99 28.60 -9.86
N SER A 342 -14.58 28.24 -8.72
CA SER A 342 -16.03 28.04 -8.59
C SER A 342 -16.86 29.34 -8.59
N SER A 343 -16.26 30.51 -8.88
CA SER A 343 -17.02 31.73 -9.16
C SER A 343 -17.77 31.68 -10.52
N ASN A 344 -17.47 30.71 -11.36
CA ASN A 344 -18.16 30.52 -12.65
C ASN A 344 -19.23 29.41 -12.51
N GLU A 345 -20.50 29.78 -12.46
CA GLU A 345 -21.63 28.89 -12.18
C GLU A 345 -21.72 27.68 -13.14
N THR A 346 -21.28 27.87 -14.38
CA THR A 346 -21.29 26.82 -15.42
C THR A 346 -20.25 25.74 -15.17
N VAL A 347 -19.07 26.10 -14.69
CA VAL A 347 -18.00 25.16 -14.35
C VAL A 347 -18.34 24.38 -13.08
N LYS A 348 -19.00 25.02 -12.10
CA LYS A 348 -19.47 24.40 -10.86
C LYS A 348 -20.42 23.23 -11.09
N ASN A 349 -21.38 23.41 -11.98
CA ASN A 349 -22.43 22.42 -12.22
C ASN A 349 -21.93 21.17 -12.98
N ILE A 350 -20.79 21.25 -13.63
CA ILE A 350 -20.24 20.19 -14.50
C ILE A 350 -18.94 19.60 -13.91
N TRP A 351 -18.33 20.24 -12.90
CA TRP A 351 -17.03 19.82 -12.33
C TRP A 351 -16.96 18.33 -11.99
N ASN A 352 -17.99 17.81 -11.33
CA ASN A 352 -18.07 16.41 -10.93
C ASN A 352 -18.30 15.43 -12.11
N LEU A 353 -18.59 15.95 -13.31
CA LEU A 353 -18.75 15.16 -14.54
C LEU A 353 -17.49 15.20 -15.42
N LEU A 354 -16.44 15.90 -14.98
CA LEU A 354 -15.18 16.00 -15.69
C LEU A 354 -14.22 14.91 -15.22
N THR A 355 -13.45 14.36 -16.15
CA THR A 355 -12.33 13.47 -15.83
C THR A 355 -11.17 14.27 -15.22
N TYR A 356 -10.34 13.64 -14.43
CA TYR A 356 -9.17 14.26 -13.80
C TYR A 356 -8.28 15.07 -14.75
N PRO A 357 -7.92 14.60 -15.98
CA PRO A 357 -7.18 15.44 -16.94
C PRO A 357 -7.98 16.66 -17.41
N GLU A 358 -9.32 16.56 -17.52
CA GLU A 358 -10.18 17.70 -17.87
C GLU A 358 -10.21 18.73 -16.75
N GLN A 359 -10.30 18.29 -15.50
CA GLN A 359 -10.23 19.16 -14.32
C GLN A 359 -8.89 19.89 -14.23
N LYS A 360 -7.76 19.17 -14.36
CA LYS A 360 -6.41 19.77 -14.38
C LYS A 360 -6.25 20.83 -15.49
N ALA A 361 -6.78 20.56 -16.67
CA ALA A 361 -6.71 21.49 -17.78
C ALA A 361 -7.50 22.78 -17.48
N ILE A 362 -8.74 22.66 -16.98
CA ILE A 362 -9.58 23.81 -16.61
C ILE A 362 -8.94 24.62 -15.48
N GLU A 363 -8.47 23.97 -14.46
CA GLU A 363 -7.79 24.59 -13.32
C GLU A 363 -6.58 25.41 -13.76
N PHE A 364 -5.74 24.83 -14.61
CA PHE A 364 -4.57 25.54 -15.15
C PHE A 364 -4.98 26.75 -16.00
N ILE A 365 -6.05 26.62 -16.79
CA ILE A 365 -6.58 27.73 -17.60
C ILE A 365 -7.09 28.88 -16.71
N ILE A 366 -7.78 28.56 -15.61
CA ILE A 366 -8.30 29.55 -14.66
C ILE A 366 -7.15 30.29 -13.97
N ASN A 367 -6.19 29.55 -13.41
CA ASN A 367 -5.09 30.10 -12.62
C ASN A 367 -4.15 31.00 -13.43
N ASN A 368 -4.07 30.78 -14.75
CA ASN A 368 -3.21 31.54 -15.64
C ASN A 368 -3.98 32.55 -16.53
N ASN A 369 -5.28 32.77 -16.27
CA ASN A 369 -6.15 33.61 -17.10
C ASN A 369 -6.07 33.23 -18.60
N GLY A 370 -5.97 31.94 -18.88
CA GLY A 370 -5.81 31.36 -20.21
C GLY A 370 -4.47 30.68 -20.43
N ALA A 371 -4.48 29.60 -21.20
CA ALA A 371 -3.32 28.77 -21.47
C ALA A 371 -3.25 28.31 -22.91
N THR A 372 -2.04 28.09 -23.42
CA THR A 372 -1.78 27.49 -24.72
C THR A 372 -1.97 25.96 -24.66
N ARG A 373 -2.16 25.35 -25.82
CA ARG A 373 -2.24 23.89 -25.94
C ARG A 373 -1.01 23.17 -25.40
N GLU A 374 0.18 23.74 -25.59
CA GLU A 374 1.44 23.14 -25.17
C GLU A 374 1.58 23.16 -23.64
N GLU A 375 1.27 24.27 -23.02
CA GLU A 375 1.26 24.41 -21.56
C GLU A 375 0.28 23.42 -20.90
N ILE A 376 -0.94 23.30 -21.45
CA ILE A 376 -1.95 22.35 -20.97
C ILE A 376 -1.46 20.92 -21.16
N GLY A 377 -0.89 20.58 -22.32
CA GLY A 377 -0.33 19.26 -22.60
C GLY A 377 0.76 18.85 -21.60
N ASN A 378 1.63 19.79 -21.25
CA ASN A 378 2.70 19.57 -20.28
C ASN A 378 2.14 19.30 -18.87
N ILE A 379 1.16 20.11 -18.42
CA ILE A 379 0.60 19.96 -17.08
C ILE A 379 -0.22 18.68 -16.89
N ILE A 380 -0.95 18.23 -17.92
CA ILE A 380 -1.71 17.00 -17.89
C ILE A 380 -0.88 15.75 -18.24
N GLY A 381 0.39 15.92 -18.65
CA GLY A 381 1.30 14.82 -19.01
C GLY A 381 0.83 13.99 -20.20
N ARG A 382 0.23 14.64 -21.25
CA ARG A 382 -0.34 13.95 -22.42
C ARG A 382 0.27 14.40 -23.73
N SER A 383 0.21 13.51 -24.73
CA SER A 383 0.67 13.82 -26.08
C SER A 383 -0.16 14.96 -26.72
N LYS A 384 0.41 15.64 -27.69
CA LYS A 384 -0.25 16.73 -28.43
C LYS A 384 -1.64 16.31 -28.99
N THR A 385 -1.74 15.11 -29.54
CA THR A 385 -2.99 14.57 -30.10
C THR A 385 -4.05 14.37 -29.04
N THR A 386 -3.67 13.79 -27.88
CA THR A 386 -4.57 13.55 -26.75
C THR A 386 -5.04 14.85 -26.10
N THR A 387 -4.13 15.84 -25.99
CA THR A 387 -4.45 17.18 -25.48
C THR A 387 -5.47 17.88 -26.38
N VAL A 388 -5.30 17.83 -27.70
CA VAL A 388 -6.26 18.41 -28.65
C VAL A 388 -7.66 17.75 -28.51
N ALA A 389 -7.71 16.43 -28.40
CA ALA A 389 -8.98 15.71 -28.20
C ALA A 389 -9.69 16.15 -26.90
N LEU A 390 -8.93 16.30 -25.81
CA LEU A 390 -9.45 16.76 -24.53
C LEU A 390 -9.97 18.21 -24.62
N LEU A 391 -9.21 19.12 -25.23
CA LEU A 391 -9.60 20.51 -25.39
C LEU A 391 -10.85 20.66 -26.24
N ASN A 392 -10.97 19.90 -27.35
CA ASN A 392 -12.18 19.89 -28.17
C ASN A 392 -13.40 19.44 -27.37
N LYS A 393 -13.26 18.41 -26.54
CA LYS A 393 -14.33 17.93 -25.67
C LYS A 393 -14.75 18.97 -24.63
N LEU A 394 -13.81 19.77 -24.10
CA LEU A 394 -14.12 20.88 -23.20
C LEU A 394 -14.79 22.04 -23.90
N ILE A 395 -14.47 22.29 -25.18
CA ILE A 395 -15.17 23.27 -26.01
C ILE A 395 -16.60 22.79 -26.31
N GLU A 396 -16.79 21.51 -26.66
CA GLU A 396 -18.11 20.90 -26.89
C GLU A 396 -19.00 20.95 -25.64
N LYS A 397 -18.39 20.84 -24.46
CA LYS A 397 -19.08 21.02 -23.17
C LYS A 397 -19.32 22.50 -22.82
N GLU A 398 -18.95 23.41 -23.70
CA GLU A 398 -19.08 24.87 -23.51
C GLU A 398 -18.33 25.46 -22.30
N LEU A 399 -17.28 24.78 -21.83
CA LEU A 399 -16.50 25.19 -20.65
C LEU A 399 -15.37 26.15 -20.97
N ILE A 400 -14.77 25.99 -22.14
CA ILE A 400 -13.65 26.82 -22.61
C ILE A 400 -13.89 27.31 -24.03
N ILE A 401 -13.23 28.42 -24.37
CA ILE A 401 -13.20 28.95 -25.75
C ILE A 401 -11.76 29.19 -26.17
N TRP A 402 -11.52 29.10 -27.47
CA TRP A 402 -10.25 29.50 -28.10
C TRP A 402 -10.28 30.97 -28.50
N THR A 403 -9.28 31.76 -28.09
CA THR A 403 -9.23 33.22 -28.36
C THR A 403 -8.50 33.55 -29.65
N GLY A 404 -7.78 32.61 -30.27
CA GLY A 404 -7.03 32.86 -31.48
C GLY A 404 -7.91 33.03 -32.73
N THR A 405 -7.46 33.86 -33.69
CA THR A 405 -8.15 34.12 -34.96
C THR A 405 -8.13 32.91 -35.92
N THR A 406 -7.13 32.04 -35.75
CA THR A 406 -6.99 30.78 -36.48
C THR A 406 -6.63 29.65 -35.54
N LYS A 407 -6.80 28.36 -35.98
CA LYS A 407 -6.44 27.19 -35.16
C LYS A 407 -4.94 27.10 -34.75
N ASN A 408 -4.07 27.84 -35.45
CA ASN A 408 -2.62 27.85 -35.21
C ASN A 408 -2.11 29.28 -34.88
N ASP A 409 -2.97 30.11 -34.33
CA ASP A 409 -2.58 31.46 -33.90
C ASP A 409 -1.56 31.35 -32.74
N ALA A 410 -0.38 31.97 -32.93
CA ALA A 410 0.71 31.91 -31.96
C ALA A 410 0.37 32.62 -30.63
N TYR A 411 -0.58 33.53 -30.65
CA TYR A 411 -1.04 34.31 -29.49
C TYR A 411 -2.37 33.80 -28.92
N GLY A 412 -2.98 32.81 -29.56
CA GLY A 412 -4.24 32.23 -29.12
C GLY A 412 -4.07 31.44 -27.81
N LYS A 413 -5.05 31.59 -26.91
CA LYS A 413 -5.14 30.85 -25.66
C LYS A 413 -6.52 30.24 -25.48
N TYR A 414 -6.59 29.14 -24.77
CA TYR A 414 -7.85 28.61 -24.22
C TYR A 414 -8.17 29.41 -22.96
N VAL A 415 -9.38 29.92 -22.87
CA VAL A 415 -9.90 30.65 -21.70
C VAL A 415 -11.26 30.09 -21.32
N ILE A 416 -11.65 30.29 -20.07
CA ILE A 416 -12.98 29.86 -19.59
C ILE A 416 -14.06 30.67 -20.32
N LYS A 417 -15.10 29.97 -20.78
CA LYS A 417 -16.28 30.63 -21.34
C LYS A 417 -17.05 31.32 -20.21
N GLN A 418 -17.19 32.63 -20.32
CA GLN A 418 -17.97 33.45 -19.38
C GLN A 418 -19.47 33.22 -19.53
#